data_3992f2ba40d3fb7c517e24251f7dd942
#
_entry.id   3992f2ba40d3fb7c517e24251f7dd942
#
_cell.length_a   1.000
_cell.length_b   1.000
_cell.length_c   1.000
_cell.angle_alpha   90.00
_cell.angle_beta   90.00
_cell.angle_gamma   90.00
#
_symmetry.space_group_name_H-M   'P 1'
#
loop_
_entity.id
_entity.type
_entity.pdbx_description
1 polymer ?
#
loop_
_entity_poly.entity_id
_entity_poly.type
_entity_poly.pdbx_seq_one_letter_code
_entity_poly.pdbx_strand_id
1 'polypeptide(L)'
;MFRYYSCRFRLEKYKESCARLTINRQFHIANCFTLECSSFGYFSRDTRLTQQFKEADLIDFGKNLAESVLEQALIMERDEKIKQAIAKKIIQRRDKLGIKQPSSSMELDSSVT
;
A
#
# COMPACT_ATOMS: atom_id res chain seq x y z
N MET A 1 6.99 8.85 1.30
CA MET A 1 7.69 7.57 1.06
C MET A 1 7.26 6.55 2.11
N PHE A 2 6.68 5.42 1.70
CA PHE A 2 6.23 4.35 2.59
C PHE A 2 7.43 3.56 3.12
N ARG A 3 7.45 3.24 4.43
CA ARG A 3 8.53 2.49 5.07
C ARG A 3 8.00 1.18 5.65
N TYR A 4 8.06 0.12 4.86
CA TYR A 4 7.61 -1.20 5.30
C TYR A 4 8.30 -1.68 6.58
N TYR A 5 9.61 -1.50 6.68
CA TYR A 5 10.39 -1.92 7.87
C TYR A 5 10.07 -1.14 9.14
N SER A 6 9.36 -0.03 9.04
CA SER A 6 8.87 0.72 10.19
C SER A 6 7.45 0.32 10.60
N CYS A 7 6.80 -0.54 9.82
CA CYS A 7 5.48 -1.06 10.13
C CYS A 7 5.52 -2.00 11.32
N ARG A 8 4.55 -1.88 12.21
CA ARG A 8 4.40 -2.74 13.38
C ARG A 8 3.14 -3.57 13.23
N PHE A 9 3.33 -4.86 12.97
CA PHE A 9 2.23 -5.82 12.82
C PHE A 9 1.95 -6.60 14.11
N ARG A 10 2.89 -6.58 15.07
CA ARG A 10 2.74 -7.27 16.34
C ARG A 10 1.67 -6.62 17.20
N LEU A 11 0.82 -7.44 17.81
CA LEU A 11 -0.18 -7.01 18.78
C LEU A 11 0.47 -6.80 20.14
N GLU A 12 0.35 -5.59 20.66
CA GLU A 12 0.80 -5.23 22.01
C GLU A 12 -0.42 -5.19 22.94
N LYS A 13 -0.33 -5.77 24.13
CA LYS A 13 -1.47 -5.89 25.07
C LYS A 13 -2.19 -4.57 25.35
N TYR A 14 -1.44 -3.47 25.49
CA TYR A 14 -2.04 -2.15 25.75
C TYR A 14 -2.83 -1.57 24.55
N LYS A 15 -2.74 -2.18 23.39
CA LYS A 15 -3.48 -1.78 22.17
C LYS A 15 -4.68 -2.67 21.87
N GLU A 16 -5.07 -3.56 22.78
CA GLU A 16 -6.16 -4.51 22.53
C GLU A 16 -7.53 -3.84 22.27
N SER A 17 -7.75 -2.64 22.82
CA SER A 17 -8.95 -1.85 22.64
C SER A 17 -8.91 -0.88 21.46
N CYS A 18 -7.84 -0.88 20.65
CA CYS A 18 -7.79 0.02 19.51
C CYS A 18 -8.80 -0.38 18.43
N ALA A 19 -9.32 0.62 17.70
CA ALA A 19 -10.35 0.44 16.69
C ALA A 19 -10.03 -0.67 15.68
N ARG A 20 -8.78 -0.75 15.23
CA ARG A 20 -8.31 -1.77 14.30
C ARG A 20 -8.59 -3.19 14.80
N LEU A 21 -8.27 -3.49 16.05
CA LEU A 21 -8.47 -4.80 16.63
C LEU A 21 -9.93 -5.08 16.95
N THR A 22 -10.66 -4.07 17.41
CA THR A 22 -12.09 -4.19 17.67
C THR A 22 -12.84 -4.52 16.38
N ILE A 23 -12.56 -3.81 15.28
CA ILE A 23 -13.15 -4.07 13.97
C ILE A 23 -12.79 -5.48 13.46
N ASN A 24 -11.51 -5.85 13.56
CA ASN A 24 -11.08 -7.18 13.14
C ASN A 24 -11.83 -8.29 13.91
N ARG A 25 -11.97 -8.17 15.23
CA ARG A 25 -12.62 -9.16 16.09
C ARG A 25 -14.13 -9.21 15.89
N GLN A 26 -14.79 -8.03 15.82
CA GLN A 26 -16.25 -7.96 15.71
C GLN A 26 -16.78 -8.31 14.32
N PHE A 27 -16.07 -7.90 13.28
CA PHE A 27 -16.52 -8.05 11.90
C PHE A 27 -15.72 -9.08 11.10
N HIS A 28 -14.75 -9.74 11.73
CA HIS A 28 -13.87 -10.72 11.10
C HIS A 28 -13.17 -10.21 9.84
N ILE A 29 -12.85 -8.91 9.83
CA ILE A 29 -12.13 -8.26 8.73
C ILE A 29 -10.64 -8.50 8.93
N ALA A 30 -10.02 -9.35 8.09
CA ALA A 30 -8.61 -9.73 8.21
C ALA A 30 -7.66 -8.54 8.01
N ASN A 31 -7.97 -7.66 7.05
CA ASN A 31 -7.10 -6.56 6.65
C ASN A 31 -7.50 -5.24 7.32
N CYS A 32 -7.22 -5.12 8.61
CA CYS A 32 -7.45 -3.91 9.38
C CYS A 32 -6.11 -3.26 9.73
N PHE A 33 -5.84 -2.11 9.12
CA PHE A 33 -4.60 -1.37 9.31
C PHE A 33 -4.87 0.07 9.74
N THR A 34 -3.93 0.64 10.49
CA THR A 34 -3.87 2.09 10.73
C THR A 34 -2.75 2.62 9.85
N LEU A 35 -3.08 3.57 9.00
CA LEU A 35 -2.10 4.28 8.18
C LEU A 35 -1.84 5.65 8.82
N GLU A 36 -0.58 5.89 9.16
CA GLU A 36 -0.15 7.17 9.72
C GLU A 36 0.76 7.87 8.71
N CYS A 37 0.49 9.13 8.47
CA CYS A 37 1.28 9.99 7.59
C CYS A 37 1.84 11.17 8.39
N SER A 38 3.09 11.53 8.11
CA SER A 38 3.66 12.78 8.66
C SER A 38 2.92 13.99 8.10
N SER A 39 2.67 14.98 8.95
CA SER A 39 2.05 16.26 8.54
C SER A 39 3.04 17.20 7.86
N PHE A 40 4.34 16.99 8.05
CA PHE A 40 5.35 17.97 7.63
C PHE A 40 6.19 17.51 6.45
N GLY A 41 6.59 16.24 6.42
CA GLY A 41 7.52 15.81 5.40
C GLY A 41 8.16 14.46 5.68
N TYR A 42 9.19 14.18 4.94
CA TYR A 42 9.92 12.93 5.02
C TYR A 42 11.43 13.13 4.89
N PHE A 43 12.19 12.21 5.46
CA PHE A 43 13.64 12.17 5.26
C PHE A 43 13.94 11.47 3.93
N SER A 44 14.55 12.19 3.00
CA SER A 44 15.03 11.64 1.73
C SER A 44 16.40 10.99 1.94
N ARG A 45 16.56 9.72 1.52
CA ARG A 45 17.85 9.04 1.57
C ARG A 45 18.83 9.54 0.51
N ASP A 46 18.31 9.99 -0.62
CA ASP A 46 19.12 10.43 -1.76
C ASP A 46 19.80 11.75 -1.47
N THR A 47 19.03 12.71 -0.91
CA THR A 47 19.55 14.03 -0.55
C THR A 47 20.07 14.10 0.87
N ARG A 48 19.81 13.12 1.72
CA ARG A 48 20.07 13.09 3.16
C ARG A 48 19.49 14.30 3.93
N LEU A 49 18.44 14.88 3.39
CA LEU A 49 17.76 16.05 3.98
C LEU A 49 16.30 15.73 4.26
N THR A 50 15.72 16.43 5.24
CA THR A 50 14.28 16.43 5.46
C THR A 50 13.64 17.33 4.41
N GLN A 51 12.71 16.77 3.65
CA GLN A 51 11.93 17.49 2.65
C GLN A 51 10.50 17.67 3.16
N GLN A 52 9.97 18.87 2.99
CA GLN A 52 8.55 19.13 3.26
C GLN A 52 7.68 18.52 2.16
N PHE A 53 6.51 18.03 2.55
CA PHE A 53 5.49 17.65 1.58
C PHE A 53 4.96 18.88 0.85
N LYS A 54 4.90 18.78 -0.45
CA LYS A 54 4.17 19.70 -1.31
C LYS A 54 2.76 19.16 -1.51
N GLU A 55 1.83 20.01 -1.93
CA GLU A 55 0.47 19.59 -2.27
C GLU A 55 0.44 18.42 -3.27
N ALA A 56 1.29 18.48 -4.29
CA ALA A 56 1.43 17.41 -5.27
C ALA A 56 1.82 16.06 -4.62
N ASP A 57 2.72 16.06 -3.64
CA ASP A 57 3.16 14.85 -2.93
C ASP A 57 1.98 14.20 -2.18
N LEU A 58 1.12 15.03 -1.57
CA LEU A 58 -0.06 14.56 -0.85
C LEU A 58 -1.14 14.01 -1.80
N ILE A 59 -1.34 14.66 -2.93
CA ILE A 59 -2.25 14.17 -3.98
C ILE A 59 -1.75 12.82 -4.52
N ASP A 60 -0.47 12.70 -4.82
CA ASP A 60 0.13 11.47 -5.32
C ASP A 60 0.09 10.36 -4.28
N PHE A 61 0.29 10.69 -3.01
CA PHE A 61 0.10 9.73 -1.91
C PHE A 61 -1.33 9.19 -1.88
N GLY A 62 -2.35 10.05 -1.97
CA GLY A 62 -3.75 9.63 -2.00
C GLY A 62 -4.09 8.75 -3.20
N LYS A 63 -3.55 9.09 -4.39
CA LYS A 63 -3.71 8.26 -5.60
C LYS A 63 -3.09 6.88 -5.42
N ASN A 64 -1.84 6.83 -4.96
CA ASN A 64 -1.12 5.57 -4.76
C ASN A 64 -1.79 4.70 -3.70
N LEU A 65 -2.34 5.30 -2.65
CA LEU A 65 -3.10 4.58 -1.63
C LEU A 65 -4.36 3.94 -2.24
N ALA A 66 -5.14 4.71 -3.00
CA ALA A 66 -6.34 4.20 -3.65
C ALA A 66 -6.03 3.05 -4.63
N GLU A 67 -4.95 3.15 -5.40
CA GLU A 67 -4.47 2.08 -6.28
C GLU A 67 -4.07 0.84 -5.50
N SER A 68 -3.34 1.00 -4.39
CA SER A 68 -2.94 -0.13 -3.53
C SER A 68 -4.14 -0.86 -2.93
N VAL A 69 -5.19 -0.14 -2.54
CA VAL A 69 -6.45 -0.73 -2.05
C VAL A 69 -7.15 -1.53 -3.16
N LEU A 70 -7.18 -0.99 -4.38
CA LEU A 70 -7.76 -1.69 -5.53
C LEU A 70 -6.96 -2.95 -5.90
N GLU A 71 -5.64 -2.88 -5.87
CA GLU A 71 -4.77 -4.05 -6.10
C GLU A 71 -4.98 -5.12 -5.04
N GLN A 72 -5.11 -4.72 -3.77
CA GLN A 72 -5.42 -5.65 -2.69
C GLN A 72 -6.78 -6.31 -2.88
N ALA A 73 -7.80 -5.55 -3.30
CA ALA A 73 -9.11 -6.10 -3.62
C ALA A 73 -9.05 -7.13 -4.75
N LEU A 74 -8.22 -6.88 -5.78
CA LEU A 74 -7.97 -7.84 -6.85
C LEU A 74 -7.37 -9.15 -6.36
N ILE A 75 -6.37 -9.06 -5.46
CA ILE A 75 -5.72 -10.26 -4.89
C ILE A 75 -6.72 -11.09 -4.10
N MET A 76 -7.67 -10.44 -3.43
CA MET A 76 -8.69 -11.10 -2.60
C MET A 76 -9.91 -11.56 -3.38
N GLU A 77 -10.12 -11.04 -4.60
CA GLU A 77 -11.27 -11.40 -5.44
C GLU A 77 -11.15 -12.83 -5.93
N ARG A 78 -12.24 -13.60 -5.78
CA ARG A 78 -12.33 -15.00 -6.22
C ARG A 78 -12.91 -15.14 -7.62
N ASP A 79 -13.70 -14.16 -8.08
CA ASP A 79 -14.26 -14.16 -9.42
C ASP A 79 -13.24 -13.63 -10.44
N GLU A 80 -12.75 -14.51 -11.29
CA GLU A 80 -11.73 -14.17 -12.30
C GLU A 80 -12.20 -13.13 -13.32
N LYS A 81 -13.50 -13.04 -13.59
CA LYS A 81 -14.04 -12.02 -14.50
C LYS A 81 -13.98 -10.64 -13.89
N ILE A 82 -14.36 -10.53 -12.61
CA ILE A 82 -14.28 -9.26 -11.86
C ILE A 82 -12.81 -8.86 -11.73
N LYS A 83 -11.94 -9.80 -11.38
CA LYS A 83 -10.50 -9.59 -11.26
C LYS A 83 -9.88 -9.04 -12.54
N GLN A 84 -10.18 -9.65 -13.69
CA GLN A 84 -9.71 -9.18 -14.99
C GLN A 84 -10.26 -7.79 -15.34
N ALA A 85 -11.53 -7.52 -15.04
CA ALA A 85 -12.15 -6.21 -15.31
C ALA A 85 -11.50 -5.08 -14.50
N ILE A 86 -11.19 -5.33 -13.23
CA ILE A 86 -10.51 -4.34 -12.36
C ILE A 86 -9.06 -4.16 -12.80
N ALA A 87 -8.33 -5.25 -13.08
CA ALA A 87 -6.95 -5.19 -13.56
C ALA A 87 -6.83 -4.36 -14.84
N LYS A 88 -7.74 -4.57 -15.80
CA LYS A 88 -7.81 -3.79 -17.04
C LYS A 88 -8.01 -2.29 -16.77
N LYS A 89 -8.88 -1.94 -15.82
CA LYS A 89 -9.11 -0.53 -15.46
C LYS A 89 -7.88 0.12 -14.80
N ILE A 90 -7.17 -0.62 -13.94
CA ILE A 90 -5.95 -0.13 -13.30
C ILE A 90 -4.87 0.16 -14.35
N ILE A 91 -4.64 -0.79 -15.28
CA ILE A 91 -3.65 -0.63 -16.36
C ILE A 91 -3.98 0.58 -17.22
N GLN A 92 -5.24 0.71 -17.69
CA GLN A 92 -5.66 1.86 -18.50
C GLN A 92 -5.46 3.20 -17.77
N ARG A 93 -5.65 3.22 -16.45
CA ARG A 93 -5.45 4.43 -15.65
C ARG A 93 -3.98 4.78 -15.52
N ARG A 94 -3.12 3.78 -15.28
CA ARG A 94 -1.66 3.95 -15.22
C ARG A 94 -1.09 4.48 -16.53
N ASP A 95 -1.54 3.91 -17.65
CA ASP A 95 -1.12 4.36 -19.00
C ASP A 95 -1.49 5.83 -19.24
N LYS A 96 -2.70 6.23 -18.86
CA LYS A 96 -3.14 7.64 -18.95
C LYS A 96 -2.33 8.59 -18.07
N LEU A 97 -1.80 8.11 -16.96
CA LEU A 97 -0.98 8.90 -16.04
C LEU A 97 0.52 8.85 -16.36
N GLY A 98 0.93 8.09 -17.40
CA GLY A 98 2.33 7.95 -17.77
C GLY A 98 3.19 7.20 -16.74
N ILE A 99 2.56 6.43 -15.84
CA ILE A 99 3.25 5.67 -14.81
C ILE A 99 3.79 4.40 -15.44
N LYS A 100 5.12 4.31 -15.57
CA LYS A 100 5.80 3.10 -16.08
C LYS A 100 5.59 1.92 -15.14
N GLN A 101 5.40 0.74 -15.71
CA GLN A 101 5.36 -0.50 -14.93
C GLN A 101 6.68 -0.70 -14.17
N PRO A 102 6.66 -1.17 -12.92
CA PRO A 102 7.87 -1.65 -12.27
C PRO A 102 8.43 -2.78 -13.12
N SER A 103 9.69 -2.64 -13.56
CA SER A 103 10.39 -3.70 -14.30
C SER A 103 10.33 -4.99 -13.48
N SER A 104 9.71 -6.02 -14.04
CA SER A 104 9.64 -7.37 -13.47
C SER A 104 11.01 -8.04 -13.59
N SER A 105 11.91 -7.68 -12.70
CA SER A 105 13.17 -8.39 -12.48
C SER A 105 13.24 -8.86 -11.03
N MET A 106 12.36 -9.78 -10.69
CA MET A 106 12.59 -10.74 -9.62
C MET A 106 12.60 -12.12 -10.27
N GLU A 107 13.73 -12.45 -10.86
CA GLU A 107 14.07 -13.85 -11.09
C GLU A 107 14.13 -14.50 -9.71
N LEU A 108 13.20 -15.41 -9.46
CA LEU A 108 13.25 -16.34 -8.35
C LEU A 108 14.48 -17.25 -8.62
N ASP A 109 15.56 -16.93 -7.92
CA ASP A 109 16.73 -17.80 -7.86
C ASP A 109 16.30 -19.12 -7.18
N SER A 110 16.02 -20.11 -8.00
CA SER A 110 15.69 -21.49 -7.61
C SER A 110 16.95 -22.31 -7.42
N SER A 111 17.83 -21.90 -6.49
CA SER A 111 19.00 -22.66 -6.10
C SER A 111 19.16 -22.69 -4.59
N VAL A 112 18.31 -23.49 -3.93
CA VAL A 112 18.67 -24.09 -2.64
C VAL A 112 18.29 -25.55 -2.70
N THR A 113 19.30 -26.32 -3.05
CA THR A 113 19.38 -27.76 -2.78
C THR A 113 19.80 -27.97 -1.34
#